data_bdceb8357f3f6b067f32d9e59a8c087e
#
_entry.id   bdceb8357f3f6b067f32d9e59a8c087e
#
_cell.length_a   1.000
_cell.length_b   1.000
_cell.length_c   1.000
_cell.angle_alpha   90.00
_cell.angle_beta   90.00
_cell.angle_gamma   90.00
#
_symmetry.space_group_name_H-M   'P 1'
#
loop_
_entity.id
_entity.type
_entity.pdbx_description
1 polymer ?
#
loop_
_entity_poly.entity_id
_entity_poly.type
_entity_poly.pdbx_seq_one_letter_code
_entity_poly.pdbx_strand_id
1 'polypeptide(L)'
;MSAPPSGTLDTIIIGAGPAGGAAAFHLARRGRTVALLERNPPGRGKPCGGGMAASVQRWFPFDLSPVVEQVIQEVRFTWALEDPVRAALPGEAPFWIVRRSVLDEFLAERAREAGAALHTATAVESVRRQGDGWEVLDQQGGRWQARSLLLANGSASPWPSGLGLGPPRPRFASTLSVEVEGTVLEPGVASFDFGLVPHGFCWAFPRLQGYSIGVGTFIGQEEVNVEAVLQRLLP
;
A
#
# COMPACT_ATOMS: atom_id res chain seq x y z
N MET A 1 11.13 -20.06 -10.34
CA MET A 1 10.90 -18.76 -11.02
C MET A 1 10.57 -19.06 -12.48
N SER A 2 9.44 -18.59 -12.99
CA SER A 2 9.08 -18.79 -14.41
C SER A 2 9.84 -17.77 -15.27
N ALA A 3 10.38 -18.22 -16.39
CA ALA A 3 11.05 -17.36 -17.35
C ALA A 3 10.08 -16.29 -17.93
N PRO A 4 10.61 -15.14 -18.41
CA PRO A 4 9.82 -14.18 -19.14
C PRO A 4 9.09 -14.84 -20.33
N PRO A 5 7.83 -14.48 -20.60
CA PRO A 5 7.09 -15.07 -21.72
C PRO A 5 7.76 -14.66 -23.07
N SER A 6 7.76 -15.59 -24.02
CA SER A 6 8.21 -15.34 -25.38
C SER A 6 7.12 -14.57 -26.15
N GLY A 7 7.12 -13.24 -26.06
CA GLY A 7 6.17 -12.39 -26.78
C GLY A 7 5.96 -11.05 -26.12
N THR A 8 5.37 -10.11 -26.86
CA THR A 8 5.04 -8.78 -26.35
C THR A 8 3.76 -8.81 -25.55
N LEU A 9 3.83 -8.48 -24.26
CA LEU A 9 2.68 -8.35 -23.37
C LEU A 9 1.86 -7.07 -23.70
N ASP A 10 0.59 -7.04 -23.26
CA ASP A 10 -0.16 -5.80 -23.28
C ASP A 10 0.39 -4.82 -22.23
N THR A 11 0.67 -5.33 -21.02
CA THR A 11 1.11 -4.47 -19.91
C THR A 11 2.09 -5.19 -18.99
N ILE A 12 3.17 -4.51 -18.64
CA ILE A 12 4.01 -4.84 -17.46
C ILE A 12 3.61 -3.90 -16.33
N ILE A 13 3.42 -4.47 -15.13
CA ILE A 13 3.15 -3.72 -13.91
C ILE A 13 4.31 -3.95 -12.94
N ILE A 14 4.94 -2.87 -12.47
CA ILE A 14 6.03 -2.94 -11.51
C ILE A 14 5.51 -2.62 -10.11
N GLY A 15 5.53 -3.59 -9.21
CA GLY A 15 5.07 -3.53 -7.82
C GLY A 15 3.69 -4.15 -7.61
N ALA A 16 3.62 -5.16 -6.75
CA ALA A 16 2.41 -5.88 -6.36
C ALA A 16 1.79 -5.34 -5.05
N GLY A 17 1.89 -4.03 -4.82
CA GLY A 17 1.08 -3.36 -3.80
C GLY A 17 -0.38 -3.20 -4.23
N PRO A 18 -1.23 -2.51 -3.45
CA PRO A 18 -2.66 -2.39 -3.75
C PRO A 18 -2.94 -1.84 -5.16
N ALA A 19 -2.17 -0.85 -5.60
CA ALA A 19 -2.33 -0.26 -6.93
C ALA A 19 -2.00 -1.26 -8.05
N GLY A 20 -0.87 -1.98 -7.93
CA GLY A 20 -0.44 -2.95 -8.94
C GLY A 20 -1.32 -4.20 -8.96
N GLY A 21 -1.65 -4.74 -7.79
CA GLY A 21 -2.56 -5.89 -7.67
C GLY A 21 -3.95 -5.60 -8.25
N ALA A 22 -4.53 -4.45 -7.91
CA ALA A 22 -5.82 -4.02 -8.46
C ALA A 22 -5.75 -3.83 -9.98
N ALA A 23 -4.73 -3.13 -10.49
CA ALA A 23 -4.57 -2.92 -11.92
C ALA A 23 -4.38 -4.24 -12.69
N ALA A 24 -3.53 -5.14 -12.17
CA ALA A 24 -3.31 -6.45 -12.75
C ALA A 24 -4.61 -7.28 -12.83
N PHE A 25 -5.38 -7.31 -11.73
CA PHE A 25 -6.68 -7.96 -11.70
C PHE A 25 -7.62 -7.43 -12.79
N HIS A 26 -7.80 -6.13 -12.83
CA HIS A 26 -8.76 -5.52 -13.77
C HIS A 26 -8.32 -5.65 -15.23
N LEU A 27 -7.06 -5.61 -15.53
CA LEU A 27 -6.55 -5.79 -16.90
C LEU A 27 -6.65 -7.26 -17.33
N ALA A 28 -6.21 -8.20 -16.49
CA ALA A 28 -6.30 -9.63 -16.78
C ALA A 28 -7.74 -10.09 -16.98
N ARG A 29 -8.67 -9.64 -16.14
CA ARG A 29 -10.11 -9.91 -16.28
C ARG A 29 -10.71 -9.38 -17.60
N ARG A 30 -10.06 -8.39 -18.22
CA ARG A 30 -10.44 -7.87 -19.55
C ARG A 30 -9.70 -8.57 -20.69
N GLY A 31 -9.07 -9.70 -20.42
CA GLY A 31 -8.36 -10.49 -21.42
C GLY A 31 -7.03 -9.90 -21.86
N ARG A 32 -6.44 -8.97 -21.08
CA ARG A 32 -5.11 -8.42 -21.37
C ARG A 32 -4.03 -9.35 -20.86
N THR A 33 -2.96 -9.49 -21.62
CA THR A 33 -1.75 -10.21 -21.20
C THR A 33 -0.93 -9.31 -20.27
N VAL A 34 -0.85 -9.69 -19.00
CA VAL A 34 -0.24 -8.86 -17.94
C VAL A 34 0.85 -9.63 -17.22
N ALA A 35 2.03 -9.02 -17.06
CA ALA A 35 3.03 -9.43 -16.08
C ALA A 35 3.03 -8.45 -14.90
N LEU A 36 2.89 -9.00 -13.68
CA LEU A 36 2.99 -8.27 -12.42
C LEU A 36 4.30 -8.65 -11.74
N LEU A 37 5.25 -7.71 -11.71
CA LEU A 37 6.60 -7.92 -11.18
C LEU A 37 6.70 -7.34 -9.77
N GLU A 38 7.06 -8.16 -8.77
CA GLU A 38 7.26 -7.75 -7.39
C GLU A 38 8.66 -8.16 -6.92
N ARG A 39 9.41 -7.19 -6.39
CA ARG A 39 10.80 -7.40 -5.94
C ARG A 39 10.93 -8.30 -4.71
N ASN A 40 9.91 -8.31 -3.85
CA ASN A 40 9.92 -9.07 -2.61
C ASN A 40 9.22 -10.41 -2.76
N PRO A 41 9.49 -11.38 -1.86
CA PRO A 41 8.66 -12.56 -1.71
C PRO A 41 7.25 -12.19 -1.20
N PRO A 42 6.28 -13.13 -1.28
CA PRO A 42 4.95 -12.97 -0.68
C PRO A 42 5.01 -12.64 0.82
N GLY A 43 3.96 -12.01 1.35
CA GLY A 43 3.86 -11.69 2.78
C GLY A 43 4.75 -10.55 3.25
N ARG A 44 5.34 -9.76 2.35
CA ARG A 44 6.19 -8.63 2.72
C ARG A 44 5.46 -7.61 3.60
N GLY A 45 6.09 -7.20 4.68
CA GLY A 45 5.65 -6.08 5.47
C GLY A 45 5.83 -4.74 4.72
N LYS A 46 4.89 -3.82 4.91
CA LYS A 46 5.04 -2.42 4.50
C LYS A 46 4.47 -1.51 5.58
N PRO A 47 5.22 -0.50 6.06
CA PRO A 47 4.71 0.46 7.03
C PRO A 47 3.42 1.11 6.54
N CYS A 48 2.35 0.96 7.33
CA CYS A 48 1.02 1.51 7.05
C CYS A 48 0.10 1.25 8.23
N GLY A 49 -0.66 2.22 8.68
CA GLY A 49 -1.70 2.02 9.68
C GLY A 49 -2.80 1.03 9.25
N GLY A 50 -2.96 0.82 7.95
CA GLY A 50 -3.91 -0.16 7.41
C GLY A 50 -5.35 0.35 7.30
N GLY A 51 -5.59 1.63 7.62
CA GLY A 51 -6.92 2.20 7.52
C GLY A 51 -7.36 2.43 6.07
N MET A 52 -8.56 2.00 5.72
CA MET A 52 -9.14 2.27 4.41
C MET A 52 -10.67 2.35 4.44
N ALA A 53 -11.25 3.17 3.56
CA ALA A 53 -12.69 3.26 3.43
C ALA A 53 -13.28 1.95 2.89
N ALA A 54 -14.33 1.42 3.51
CA ALA A 54 -15.00 0.20 3.07
C ALA A 54 -15.61 0.33 1.66
N SER A 55 -15.88 1.55 1.21
CA SER A 55 -16.37 1.82 -0.15
C SER A 55 -15.43 1.34 -1.27
N VAL A 56 -14.17 0.98 -0.94
CA VAL A 56 -13.24 0.34 -1.89
C VAL A 56 -13.80 -0.99 -2.42
N GLN A 57 -14.64 -1.69 -1.65
CA GLN A 57 -15.29 -2.93 -2.04
C GLN A 57 -16.03 -2.82 -3.39
N ARG A 58 -16.62 -1.70 -3.69
CA ARG A 58 -17.36 -1.48 -4.95
C ARG A 58 -16.53 -1.65 -6.22
N TRP A 59 -15.21 -1.56 -6.10
CA TRP A 59 -14.30 -1.69 -7.23
C TRP A 59 -13.91 -3.14 -7.54
N PHE A 60 -14.27 -4.07 -6.65
CA PHE A 60 -13.93 -5.48 -6.81
C PHE A 60 -15.20 -6.35 -6.82
N PRO A 61 -15.29 -7.34 -7.72
CA PRO A 61 -16.40 -8.28 -7.76
C PRO A 61 -16.28 -9.43 -6.75
N PHE A 62 -15.15 -9.50 -6.06
CA PHE A 62 -14.88 -10.46 -4.98
C PHE A 62 -14.92 -9.75 -3.62
N ASP A 63 -15.21 -10.53 -2.59
CA ASP A 63 -15.30 -10.04 -1.23
C ASP A 63 -13.91 -9.73 -0.66
N LEU A 64 -13.74 -8.55 -0.05
CA LEU A 64 -12.54 -8.12 0.67
C LEU A 64 -12.61 -8.41 2.17
N SER A 65 -13.75 -8.89 2.71
CA SER A 65 -13.89 -9.18 4.13
C SER A 65 -12.80 -10.11 4.71
N PRO A 66 -12.27 -11.11 3.95
CA PRO A 66 -11.22 -11.98 4.47
C PRO A 66 -9.91 -11.29 4.85
N VAL A 67 -9.68 -10.06 4.38
CA VAL A 67 -8.47 -9.28 4.69
C VAL A 67 -8.73 -8.17 5.71
N VAL A 68 -9.97 -8.02 6.20
CA VAL A 68 -10.35 -7.02 7.19
C VAL A 68 -10.08 -7.55 8.58
N GLU A 69 -9.18 -6.89 9.31
CA GLU A 69 -8.89 -7.25 10.71
C GLU A 69 -9.88 -6.62 11.68
N GLN A 70 -10.31 -5.38 11.42
CA GLN A 70 -11.26 -4.65 12.25
C GLN A 70 -12.19 -3.81 11.37
N VAL A 71 -13.45 -3.75 11.80
CA VAL A 71 -14.45 -2.80 11.28
C VAL A 71 -14.55 -1.65 12.28
N ILE A 72 -14.24 -0.46 11.84
CA ILE A 72 -14.27 0.74 12.65
C ILE A 72 -15.60 1.44 12.46
N GLN A 73 -16.29 1.69 13.55
CA GLN A 73 -17.57 2.38 13.60
C GLN A 73 -17.48 3.74 14.26
N GLU A 74 -16.37 4.01 14.96
CA GLU A 74 -16.13 5.26 15.65
C GLU A 74 -14.68 5.72 15.46
N VAL A 75 -14.48 7.01 15.35
CA VAL A 75 -13.16 7.63 15.41
C VAL A 75 -13.05 8.47 16.68
N ARG A 76 -11.87 8.40 17.30
CA ARG A 76 -11.50 9.23 18.44
C ARG A 76 -10.39 10.18 17.99
N PHE A 77 -10.61 11.45 18.20
CA PHE A 77 -9.61 12.51 18.01
C PHE A 77 -9.15 13.03 19.35
N THR A 78 -7.84 13.33 19.46
CA THR A 78 -7.24 13.98 20.61
C THR A 78 -6.32 15.11 20.14
N TRP A 79 -6.05 16.06 21.03
CA TRP A 79 -5.03 17.08 20.85
C TRP A 79 -3.95 16.89 21.91
N ALA A 80 -2.73 16.54 21.50
CA ALA A 80 -1.61 16.25 22.41
C ALA A 80 -1.96 15.19 23.48
N LEU A 81 -2.76 14.18 23.10
CA LEU A 81 -3.31 13.08 23.91
C LEU A 81 -4.41 13.51 24.91
N GLU A 82 -4.82 14.76 24.88
CA GLU A 82 -5.86 15.33 25.73
C GLU A 82 -7.14 15.63 24.93
N ASP A 83 -8.18 16.11 25.59
CA ASP A 83 -9.45 16.59 25.01
C ASP A 83 -10.09 15.60 23.99
N PRO A 84 -10.44 14.37 24.39
CA PRO A 84 -10.96 13.37 23.47
C PRO A 84 -12.33 13.76 22.91
N VAL A 85 -12.44 13.77 21.58
CA VAL A 85 -13.69 13.91 20.85
C VAL A 85 -13.95 12.60 20.09
N ARG A 86 -15.16 12.08 20.22
CA ARG A 86 -15.60 10.86 19.53
C ARG A 86 -16.66 11.19 18.49
N ALA A 87 -16.54 10.53 17.32
CA ALA A 87 -17.49 10.68 16.24
C ALA A 87 -17.85 9.30 15.68
N ALA A 88 -19.14 8.97 15.70
CA ALA A 88 -19.64 7.79 15.03
C ALA A 88 -19.52 7.94 13.51
N LEU A 89 -19.08 6.89 12.85
CA LEU A 89 -19.05 6.84 11.40
C LEU A 89 -20.38 6.31 10.86
N PRO A 90 -20.96 6.93 9.83
CA PRO A 90 -22.24 6.48 9.29
C PRO A 90 -22.09 5.18 8.49
N GLY A 91 -23.08 4.28 8.60
CA GLY A 91 -23.14 3.01 7.89
C GLY A 91 -22.73 1.80 8.73
N GLU A 92 -22.94 0.61 8.19
CA GLU A 92 -22.70 -0.65 8.92
C GLU A 92 -21.21 -1.00 9.04
N ALA A 93 -20.40 -0.67 8.04
CA ALA A 93 -18.98 -1.01 7.99
C ALA A 93 -18.17 0.09 7.26
N PRO A 94 -18.17 1.34 7.76
CA PRO A 94 -17.71 2.49 6.97
C PRO A 94 -16.20 2.54 6.77
N PHE A 95 -15.41 1.99 7.70
CA PHE A 95 -13.96 2.07 7.70
C PHE A 95 -13.35 0.75 8.18
N TRP A 96 -12.34 0.26 7.46
CA TRP A 96 -11.68 -1.01 7.72
C TRP A 96 -10.23 -0.82 8.13
N ILE A 97 -9.78 -1.69 9.01
CA ILE A 97 -8.35 -1.85 9.29
C ILE A 97 -7.90 -3.18 8.67
N VAL A 98 -6.87 -3.11 7.85
CA VAL A 98 -6.28 -4.25 7.14
C VAL A 98 -4.79 -4.33 7.39
N ARG A 99 -4.23 -5.53 7.34
CA ARG A 99 -2.78 -5.73 7.32
C ARG A 99 -2.27 -5.72 5.89
N ARG A 100 -1.33 -4.83 5.59
CA ARG A 100 -0.82 -4.64 4.22
C ARG A 100 -0.17 -5.89 3.62
N SER A 101 0.51 -6.72 4.42
CA SER A 101 1.06 -7.99 3.94
C SER A 101 -0.05 -8.92 3.45
N VAL A 102 -1.17 -8.99 4.17
CA VAL A 102 -2.32 -9.82 3.80
C VAL A 102 -3.11 -9.24 2.63
N LEU A 103 -3.40 -7.93 2.67
CA LEU A 103 -4.14 -7.27 1.58
C LEU A 103 -3.37 -7.32 0.26
N ASP A 104 -2.07 -7.00 0.28
CA ASP A 104 -1.25 -6.93 -0.93
C ASP A 104 -1.15 -8.32 -1.58
N GLU A 105 -0.92 -9.36 -0.79
CA GLU A 105 -0.88 -10.75 -1.25
C GLU A 105 -2.22 -11.22 -1.79
N PHE A 106 -3.31 -10.92 -1.08
CA PHE A 106 -4.67 -11.26 -1.51
C PHE A 106 -4.99 -10.66 -2.88
N LEU A 107 -4.70 -9.37 -3.09
CA LEU A 107 -4.96 -8.71 -4.37
C LEU A 107 -4.07 -9.27 -5.50
N ALA A 108 -2.81 -9.57 -5.21
CA ALA A 108 -1.91 -10.18 -6.18
C ALA A 108 -2.39 -11.59 -6.59
N GLU A 109 -2.89 -12.37 -5.63
CA GLU A 109 -3.45 -13.70 -5.89
C GLU A 109 -4.74 -13.61 -6.72
N ARG A 110 -5.66 -12.68 -6.39
CA ARG A 110 -6.84 -12.43 -7.24
C ARG A 110 -6.46 -12.03 -8.67
N ALA A 111 -5.37 -11.26 -8.82
CA ALA A 111 -4.86 -10.92 -10.16
C ALA A 111 -4.34 -12.16 -10.89
N ARG A 112 -3.61 -13.04 -10.20
CA ARG A 112 -3.11 -14.31 -10.76
C ARG A 112 -4.25 -15.23 -11.20
N GLU A 113 -5.28 -15.38 -10.37
CA GLU A 113 -6.47 -16.16 -10.70
C GLU A 113 -7.26 -15.59 -11.88
N ALA A 114 -7.22 -14.28 -12.07
CA ALA A 114 -7.81 -13.62 -13.23
C ALA A 114 -6.98 -13.76 -14.51
N GLY A 115 -5.77 -14.35 -14.44
CA GLY A 115 -4.90 -14.64 -15.57
C GLY A 115 -3.66 -13.74 -15.69
N ALA A 116 -3.36 -12.86 -14.71
CA ALA A 116 -2.10 -12.14 -14.69
C ALA A 116 -0.93 -13.08 -14.32
N ALA A 117 0.20 -12.93 -15.00
CA ALA A 117 1.42 -13.63 -14.63
C ALA A 117 2.11 -12.89 -13.47
N LEU A 118 2.00 -13.44 -12.25
CA LEU A 118 2.64 -12.90 -11.05
C LEU A 118 4.06 -13.44 -10.91
N HIS A 119 5.04 -12.56 -10.82
CA HIS A 119 6.45 -12.86 -10.62
C HIS A 119 6.94 -12.16 -9.36
N THR A 120 7.10 -12.91 -8.28
CA THR A 120 7.66 -12.44 -7.01
C THR A 120 9.18 -12.60 -6.98
N ALA A 121 9.87 -11.95 -6.04
CA ALA A 121 11.33 -11.92 -5.97
C ALA A 121 11.99 -11.47 -7.29
N THR A 122 11.28 -10.62 -8.06
CA THR A 122 11.69 -10.13 -9.37
C THR A 122 11.89 -8.61 -9.31
N ALA A 123 13.10 -8.22 -8.93
CA ALA A 123 13.45 -6.81 -8.82
C ALA A 123 13.81 -6.24 -10.19
N VAL A 124 13.10 -5.18 -10.60
CA VAL A 124 13.39 -4.48 -11.86
C VAL A 124 14.65 -3.63 -11.70
N GLU A 125 15.59 -3.80 -12.63
CA GLU A 125 16.84 -3.06 -12.70
C GLU A 125 16.73 -1.84 -13.62
N SER A 126 16.08 -1.99 -14.76
CA SER A 126 15.92 -0.89 -15.71
C SER A 126 14.64 -0.96 -16.51
N VAL A 127 14.17 0.22 -16.93
CA VAL A 127 13.04 0.39 -17.84
C VAL A 127 13.42 1.35 -18.95
N ARG A 128 13.05 1.04 -20.17
CA ARG A 128 13.32 1.91 -21.34
C ARG A 128 12.24 1.81 -22.41
N ARG A 129 12.07 2.88 -23.15
CA ARG A 129 11.26 2.85 -24.37
C ARG A 129 11.97 2.01 -25.43
N GLN A 130 11.18 1.17 -26.12
CA GLN A 130 11.67 0.38 -27.24
C GLN A 130 10.61 0.39 -28.35
N GLY A 131 10.84 1.15 -29.40
CA GLY A 131 9.82 1.41 -30.42
C GLY A 131 8.56 2.05 -29.79
N ASP A 132 7.40 1.49 -30.09
CA ASP A 132 6.12 1.94 -29.53
C ASP A 132 5.79 1.35 -28.16
N GLY A 133 6.67 0.50 -27.62
CA GLY A 133 6.49 -0.18 -26.36
C GLY A 133 7.58 0.09 -25.33
N TRP A 134 7.71 -0.85 -24.41
CA TRP A 134 8.62 -0.81 -23.27
C TRP A 134 9.41 -2.10 -23.15
N GLU A 135 10.68 -1.97 -22.80
CA GLU A 135 11.51 -3.06 -22.34
C GLU A 135 11.82 -2.84 -20.86
N VAL A 136 11.73 -3.92 -20.09
CA VAL A 136 12.06 -3.99 -18.66
C VAL A 136 13.09 -5.09 -18.47
N LEU A 137 14.17 -4.79 -17.75
CA LEU A 137 15.17 -5.77 -17.32
C LEU A 137 15.01 -6.00 -15.83
N ASP A 138 15.05 -7.24 -15.41
CA ASP A 138 15.16 -7.59 -13.99
C ASP A 138 16.63 -7.90 -13.60
N GLN A 139 16.91 -7.92 -12.30
CA GLN A 139 18.24 -8.16 -11.74
C GLN A 139 18.80 -9.56 -12.02
N GLN A 140 17.95 -10.51 -12.46
CA GLN A 140 18.36 -11.85 -12.85
C GLN A 140 18.66 -11.96 -14.35
N GLY A 141 18.60 -10.84 -15.09
CA GLY A 141 18.84 -10.78 -16.53
C GLY A 141 17.60 -11.14 -17.38
N GLY A 142 16.44 -11.29 -16.75
CA GLY A 142 15.17 -11.49 -17.46
C GLY A 142 14.77 -10.24 -18.24
N ARG A 143 14.33 -10.44 -19.50
CA ARG A 143 13.90 -9.37 -20.40
C ARG A 143 12.40 -9.48 -20.64
N TRP A 144 11.69 -8.39 -20.40
CA TRP A 144 10.26 -8.29 -20.53
C TRP A 144 9.91 -7.22 -21.55
N GLN A 145 8.96 -7.49 -22.43
CA GLN A 145 8.50 -6.52 -23.44
C GLN A 145 7.00 -6.34 -23.36
N ALA A 146 6.51 -5.10 -23.38
CA ALA A 146 5.10 -4.79 -23.37
C ALA A 146 4.77 -3.52 -24.16
N ARG A 147 3.52 -3.41 -24.59
CA ARG A 147 2.99 -2.18 -25.20
C ARG A 147 2.89 -1.06 -24.18
N SER A 148 2.54 -1.38 -22.93
CA SER A 148 2.35 -0.43 -21.84
C SER A 148 3.13 -0.82 -20.61
N LEU A 149 3.55 0.19 -19.84
CA LEU A 149 4.22 0.04 -18.55
C LEU A 149 3.42 0.80 -17.49
N LEU A 150 3.10 0.13 -16.39
CA LEU A 150 2.48 0.73 -15.21
C LEU A 150 3.47 0.70 -14.04
N LEU A 151 3.81 1.88 -13.53
CA LEU A 151 4.65 2.04 -12.35
C LEU A 151 3.77 2.08 -11.10
N ALA A 152 3.78 1.00 -10.32
CA ALA A 152 3.03 0.84 -9.06
C ALA A 152 3.95 0.49 -7.87
N ASN A 153 5.23 0.81 -7.99
CA ASN A 153 6.31 0.40 -7.08
C ASN A 153 6.51 1.33 -5.87
N GLY A 154 5.52 2.21 -5.61
CA GLY A 154 5.43 3.03 -4.40
C GLY A 154 6.21 4.34 -4.46
N SER A 155 6.09 5.12 -3.38
CA SER A 155 6.58 6.50 -3.31
C SER A 155 8.11 6.65 -3.42
N ALA A 156 8.87 5.67 -2.95
CA ALA A 156 10.33 5.70 -3.00
C ALA A 156 10.92 5.28 -4.36
N SER A 157 10.09 5.16 -5.39
CA SER A 157 10.55 4.77 -6.73
C SER A 157 11.28 5.91 -7.43
N PRO A 158 12.45 5.67 -8.04
CA PRO A 158 13.14 6.66 -8.86
C PRO A 158 12.56 6.76 -10.28
N TRP A 159 11.79 5.76 -10.72
CA TRP A 159 11.35 5.63 -12.11
C TRP A 159 10.46 6.77 -12.62
N PRO A 160 9.47 7.28 -11.84
CA PRO A 160 8.61 8.34 -12.34
C PRO A 160 9.40 9.59 -12.77
N SER A 161 10.30 10.08 -11.91
CA SER A 161 11.11 11.25 -12.23
C SER A 161 12.11 10.97 -13.37
N GLY A 162 12.73 9.79 -13.40
CA GLY A 162 13.64 9.37 -14.47
C GLY A 162 12.98 9.24 -15.83
N LEU A 163 11.68 9.00 -15.89
CA LEU A 163 10.88 8.93 -17.12
C LEU A 163 10.11 10.23 -17.43
N GLY A 164 10.36 11.31 -16.69
CA GLY A 164 9.66 12.59 -16.88
C GLY A 164 8.22 12.57 -16.39
N LEU A 165 7.85 11.60 -15.55
CA LEU A 165 6.50 11.45 -14.96
C LEU A 165 6.52 12.00 -13.53
N GLY A 166 6.26 13.28 -13.38
CA GLY A 166 6.25 13.94 -12.07
C GLY A 166 7.40 14.92 -11.86
N PRO A 167 7.51 15.53 -10.67
CA PRO A 167 8.53 16.53 -10.40
C PRO A 167 9.93 15.90 -10.32
N PRO A 168 10.98 16.59 -10.80
CA PRO A 168 12.36 16.09 -10.74
C PRO A 168 12.87 15.93 -9.30
N ARG A 169 12.27 16.64 -8.36
CA ARG A 169 12.58 16.56 -6.92
C ARG A 169 11.26 16.36 -6.14
N PRO A 170 10.81 15.13 -5.97
CA PRO A 170 9.60 14.87 -5.19
C PRO A 170 9.81 15.21 -3.71
N ARG A 171 8.76 15.71 -3.08
CA ARG A 171 8.75 15.97 -1.64
C ARG A 171 8.04 14.82 -0.95
N PHE A 172 8.59 14.37 0.16
CA PHE A 172 8.07 13.21 0.90
C PHE A 172 7.58 13.63 2.28
N ALA A 173 6.56 12.94 2.76
CA ALA A 173 6.22 12.87 4.16
C ALA A 173 7.08 11.78 4.83
N SER A 174 7.42 11.98 6.10
CA SER A 174 8.03 10.94 6.93
C SER A 174 6.94 10.19 7.70
N THR A 175 7.07 8.87 7.77
CA THR A 175 6.12 8.02 8.49
C THR A 175 6.88 6.90 9.19
N LEU A 176 6.57 6.71 10.47
CA LEU A 176 7.08 5.60 11.28
C LEU A 176 5.92 4.93 12.00
N SER A 177 5.89 3.61 12.03
CA SER A 177 4.87 2.85 12.75
C SER A 177 5.44 1.56 13.33
N VAL A 178 4.83 1.11 14.41
CA VAL A 178 5.10 -0.17 15.07
C VAL A 178 3.79 -0.94 15.23
N GLU A 179 3.90 -2.26 15.22
CA GLU A 179 2.82 -3.16 15.63
C GLU A 179 3.08 -3.51 17.11
N VAL A 180 2.11 -3.22 17.95
CA VAL A 180 2.16 -3.50 19.39
C VAL A 180 1.17 -4.62 19.68
N GLU A 181 1.67 -5.76 20.13
CA GLU A 181 0.83 -6.89 20.54
C GLU A 181 0.21 -6.64 21.92
N GLY A 182 -1.01 -7.11 22.13
CA GLY A 182 -1.70 -6.96 23.42
C GLY A 182 -3.22 -7.04 23.29
N THR A 183 -3.90 -6.75 24.39
CA THR A 183 -5.36 -6.73 24.42
C THR A 183 -5.92 -5.51 23.71
N VAL A 184 -6.85 -5.71 22.80
CA VAL A 184 -7.57 -4.63 22.13
C VAL A 184 -8.70 -4.16 23.01
N LEU A 185 -8.56 -2.96 23.58
CA LEU A 185 -9.53 -2.40 24.52
C LEU A 185 -10.79 -1.87 23.81
N GLU A 186 -10.61 -1.26 22.64
CA GLU A 186 -11.70 -0.64 21.87
C GLU A 186 -11.60 -1.09 20.40
N PRO A 187 -12.06 -2.30 20.05
CA PRO A 187 -11.86 -2.88 18.72
C PRO A 187 -12.55 -2.11 17.60
N GLY A 188 -13.65 -1.42 17.87
CA GLY A 188 -14.40 -0.65 16.87
C GLY A 188 -13.96 0.82 16.73
N VAL A 189 -12.88 1.24 17.42
CA VAL A 189 -12.47 2.65 17.50
C VAL A 189 -11.09 2.85 16.90
N ALA A 190 -10.98 3.73 15.90
CA ALA A 190 -9.70 4.21 15.37
C ALA A 190 -9.33 5.55 16.01
N SER A 191 -8.14 5.66 16.59
CA SER A 191 -7.69 6.88 17.26
C SER A 191 -6.72 7.66 16.40
N PHE A 192 -6.90 8.98 16.39
CA PHE A 192 -6.02 9.96 15.78
C PHE A 192 -5.65 11.01 16.82
N ASP A 193 -4.38 11.32 16.95
CA ASP A 193 -3.88 12.39 17.79
C ASP A 193 -3.22 13.47 16.93
N PHE A 194 -3.60 14.72 17.18
CA PHE A 194 -2.99 15.90 16.60
C PHE A 194 -2.26 16.68 17.70
N GLY A 195 -1.32 17.54 17.32
CA GLY A 195 -0.60 18.39 18.28
C GLY A 195 0.72 17.83 18.79
N LEU A 196 0.98 16.52 18.67
CA LEU A 196 2.29 15.93 18.96
C LEU A 196 3.29 16.18 17.83
N VAL A 197 2.79 16.35 16.62
CA VAL A 197 3.56 16.69 15.42
C VAL A 197 3.01 17.99 14.86
N PRO A 198 3.84 19.04 14.67
CA PRO A 198 3.38 20.36 14.22
C PRO A 198 2.60 20.32 12.90
N HIS A 199 3.00 19.46 11.99
CA HIS A 199 2.38 19.30 10.67
C HIS A 199 2.19 17.82 10.34
N GLY A 200 1.32 17.16 11.12
CA GLY A 200 1.06 15.74 10.96
C GLY A 200 0.04 15.23 11.96
N PHE A 201 0.03 13.92 12.14
CA PHE A 201 -0.82 13.26 13.13
C PHE A 201 -0.21 11.93 13.54
N CYS A 202 -0.65 11.47 14.70
CA CYS A 202 -0.40 10.13 15.20
C CYS A 202 -1.67 9.28 15.08
N TRP A 203 -1.50 7.97 15.03
CA TRP A 203 -2.64 7.05 15.03
C TRP A 203 -2.40 5.87 15.95
N ALA A 204 -3.49 5.32 16.48
CA ALA A 204 -3.55 4.02 17.10
C ALA A 204 -4.76 3.28 16.53
N PHE A 205 -4.50 2.31 15.67
CA PHE A 205 -5.54 1.53 15.00
C PHE A 205 -5.55 0.11 15.53
N PRO A 206 -6.72 -0.39 15.98
CA PRO A 206 -6.82 -1.74 16.50
C PRO A 206 -6.54 -2.78 15.41
N ARG A 207 -5.89 -3.86 15.81
CA ARG A 207 -5.64 -5.07 15.03
C ARG A 207 -6.47 -6.23 15.58
N LEU A 208 -6.30 -7.42 15.03
CA LEU A 208 -6.85 -8.64 15.66
C LEU A 208 -6.24 -8.85 17.05
N GLN A 209 -4.95 -8.59 17.20
CA GLN A 209 -4.20 -8.70 18.44
C GLN A 209 -3.31 -7.47 18.60
N GLY A 210 -3.75 -6.50 19.41
CA GLY A 210 -3.00 -5.28 19.65
C GLY A 210 -3.34 -4.12 18.72
N TYR A 211 -2.34 -3.31 18.40
CA TYR A 211 -2.52 -2.04 17.67
C TYR A 211 -1.41 -1.79 16.66
N SER A 212 -1.76 -1.12 15.57
CA SER A 212 -0.78 -0.38 14.76
C SER A 212 -0.71 1.04 15.30
N ILE A 213 0.43 1.43 15.84
CA ILE A 213 0.67 2.77 16.36
C ILE A 213 1.70 3.46 15.48
N GLY A 214 1.44 4.70 15.11
CA GLY A 214 2.37 5.40 14.26
C GLY A 214 2.19 6.91 14.25
N VAL A 215 3.14 7.55 13.56
CA VAL A 215 3.21 8.98 13.34
C VAL A 215 3.51 9.27 11.88
N GLY A 216 2.87 10.28 11.32
CA GLY A 216 3.11 10.74 9.96
C GLY A 216 3.17 12.25 9.89
N THR A 217 4.08 12.79 9.06
CA THR A 217 4.17 14.21 8.76
C THR A 217 3.46 14.54 7.46
N PHE A 218 3.05 15.80 7.26
CA PHE A 218 2.57 16.28 5.98
C PHE A 218 3.74 16.65 5.05
N ILE A 219 3.50 16.45 3.75
CA ILE A 219 4.52 16.69 2.72
C ILE A 219 5.01 18.15 2.77
N GLY A 220 6.33 18.31 2.80
CA GLY A 220 6.98 19.60 2.62
C GLY A 220 6.97 20.52 3.82
N GLN A 221 6.66 20.02 4.98
CA GLN A 221 6.78 20.72 6.25
C GLN A 221 8.16 20.47 6.88
N GLU A 222 8.43 21.11 8.01
CA GLU A 222 9.68 21.01 8.76
C GLU A 222 10.01 19.55 9.13
N GLU A 223 11.29 19.26 9.27
CA GLU A 223 11.76 17.97 9.74
C GLU A 223 11.31 17.75 11.19
N VAL A 224 10.68 16.61 11.42
CA VAL A 224 10.24 16.17 12.74
C VAL A 224 10.95 14.87 13.09
N ASN A 225 11.44 14.78 14.31
CA ASN A 225 11.95 13.50 14.82
C ASN A 225 10.77 12.58 15.14
N VAL A 226 10.29 11.86 14.11
CA VAL A 226 9.14 10.95 14.22
C VAL A 226 9.38 9.80 15.19
N GLU A 227 10.65 9.41 15.42
CA GLU A 227 11.01 8.37 16.37
C GLU A 227 10.78 8.84 17.82
N ALA A 228 11.23 10.05 18.17
CA ALA A 228 10.97 10.62 19.49
C ALA A 228 9.48 10.82 19.77
N VAL A 229 8.70 11.20 18.74
CA VAL A 229 7.23 11.29 18.89
C VAL A 229 6.62 9.92 19.09
N LEU A 230 7.03 8.91 18.31
CA LEU A 230 6.51 7.56 18.45
C LEU A 230 6.79 6.98 19.86
N GLN A 231 7.97 7.23 20.42
CA GLN A 231 8.31 6.79 21.78
C GLN A 231 7.38 7.37 22.86
N ARG A 232 6.80 8.56 22.65
CA ARG A 232 5.81 9.15 23.57
C ARG A 232 4.42 8.51 23.48
N LEU A 233 4.14 7.80 22.40
CA LEU A 233 2.87 7.11 22.17
C LEU A 233 2.88 5.67 22.72
N LEU A 234 4.06 5.13 22.95
CA LEU A 234 4.22 3.77 23.46
C LEU A 234 4.13 3.76 24.98
N PRO A 235 3.51 2.72 25.57
CA PRO A 235 3.40 2.56 27.02
C PRO A 235 4.74 2.35 27.70
#